data_4f86c7068bdea5333f833fc8bd72bc7c
#
_entry.id   4f86c7068bdea5333f833fc8bd72bc7c
#
_cell.length_a   1.000
_cell.length_b   1.000
_cell.length_c   1.000
_cell.angle_alpha   90.00
_cell.angle_beta   90.00
_cell.angle_gamma   90.00
#
_symmetry.space_group_name_H-M   'P 1'
#
loop_
_entity.id
_entity.type
_entity.pdbx_description
1 polymer ?
#
loop_
_entity_poly.entity_id
_entity_poly.type
_entity_poly.pdbx_seq_one_letter_code
_entity_poly.pdbx_strand_id
1 'polypeptide(L)'
;WLRADRAAKTVEDRIDYHKRLLGDAAITYAQQDDRIRRLRDTDGDGMADESIVVADGFNRLEEGTGAGVLVRGNDVYYTCIPKLWKLVDKNGDGKADERIVLSDGYGVRVAFRGHDMHGLILGPDGRLYFSIGDRGHYVTRADGKVLSDPSSGSVF
;
A
#
# COMPACT_ATOMS: atom_id res chain seq x y z
N TRP A 1 -19.76 -9.49 10.26
CA TRP A 1 -18.64 -8.76 9.69
C TRP A 1 -17.78 -8.10 10.79
N LEU A 2 -18.26 -7.11 11.52
CA LEU A 2 -17.49 -6.34 12.51
C LEU A 2 -16.79 -7.21 13.58
N ARG A 3 -17.46 -8.29 14.05
CA ARG A 3 -16.82 -9.23 15.01
C ARG A 3 -15.63 -9.96 14.40
N ALA A 4 -15.72 -10.35 13.13
CA ALA A 4 -14.62 -11.03 12.42
C ALA A 4 -13.46 -10.08 12.19
N ASP A 5 -13.73 -8.84 11.76
CA ASP A 5 -12.71 -7.80 11.56
C ASP A 5 -11.95 -7.50 12.86
N ARG A 6 -12.67 -7.34 13.98
CA ARG A 6 -12.06 -7.11 15.30
C ARG A 6 -11.28 -8.30 15.84
N ALA A 7 -11.62 -9.52 15.43
CA ALA A 7 -10.93 -10.73 15.85
C ALA A 7 -9.65 -11.01 15.08
N ALA A 8 -9.50 -10.43 13.89
CA ALA A 8 -8.33 -10.61 13.04
C ALA A 8 -7.05 -10.13 13.74
N LYS A 9 -5.99 -10.93 13.62
CA LYS A 9 -4.67 -10.69 14.20
C LYS A 9 -3.58 -10.57 13.14
N THR A 10 -3.86 -11.11 11.94
CA THR A 10 -2.95 -11.09 10.78
C THR A 10 -3.71 -10.69 9.52
N VAL A 11 -2.97 -10.41 8.46
CA VAL A 11 -3.54 -10.13 7.13
C VAL A 11 -4.29 -11.36 6.61
N GLU A 12 -3.77 -12.56 6.87
CA GLU A 12 -4.38 -13.83 6.48
C GLU A 12 -5.76 -14.01 7.15
N ASP A 13 -5.90 -13.69 8.44
CA ASP A 13 -7.20 -13.71 9.12
C ASP A 13 -8.22 -12.81 8.40
N ARG A 14 -7.78 -11.63 7.93
CA ARG A 14 -8.61 -10.72 7.14
C ARG A 14 -9.04 -11.34 5.82
N ILE A 15 -8.12 -11.91 5.07
CA ILE A 15 -8.40 -12.60 3.81
C ILE A 15 -9.40 -13.74 4.04
N ASP A 16 -9.18 -14.54 5.07
CA ASP A 16 -10.01 -15.70 5.38
C ASP A 16 -11.45 -15.31 5.76
N TYR A 17 -11.62 -14.27 6.59
CA TYR A 17 -12.99 -13.86 6.90
C TYR A 17 -13.67 -13.19 5.71
N HIS A 18 -12.96 -12.46 4.84
CA HIS A 18 -13.52 -11.93 3.60
C HIS A 18 -14.05 -13.05 2.71
N LYS A 19 -13.23 -14.08 2.45
CA LYS A 19 -13.64 -15.25 1.65
C LYS A 19 -14.85 -15.94 2.27
N ARG A 20 -14.84 -16.15 3.59
CA ARG A 20 -15.93 -16.82 4.29
C ARG A 20 -17.25 -16.05 4.27
N LEU A 21 -17.19 -14.72 4.41
CA LEU A 21 -18.39 -13.88 4.48
C LEU A 21 -18.96 -13.51 3.12
N LEU A 22 -18.09 -13.37 2.11
CA LEU A 22 -18.47 -12.90 0.79
C LEU A 22 -18.63 -14.04 -0.23
N GLY A 23 -18.02 -15.21 0.05
CA GLY A 23 -18.03 -16.32 -0.90
C GLY A 23 -17.50 -15.87 -2.26
N ASP A 24 -18.22 -16.21 -3.34
CA ASP A 24 -17.85 -15.85 -4.70
C ASP A 24 -17.84 -14.32 -4.94
N ALA A 25 -18.57 -13.54 -4.14
CA ALA A 25 -18.56 -12.09 -4.25
C ALA A 25 -17.23 -11.46 -3.79
N ALA A 26 -16.33 -12.21 -3.13
CA ALA A 26 -14.99 -11.71 -2.77
C ALA A 26 -14.19 -11.23 -3.98
N ILE A 27 -14.43 -11.80 -5.17
CA ILE A 27 -13.78 -11.40 -6.42
C ILE A 27 -14.06 -9.94 -6.78
N THR A 28 -15.16 -9.35 -6.31
CA THR A 28 -15.50 -7.96 -6.60
C THR A 28 -14.48 -6.97 -6.03
N TYR A 29 -13.78 -7.35 -4.96
CA TYR A 29 -12.70 -6.55 -4.38
C TYR A 29 -11.43 -6.51 -5.26
N ALA A 30 -11.31 -7.44 -6.21
CA ALA A 30 -10.20 -7.53 -7.14
C ALA A 30 -10.54 -6.99 -8.55
N GLN A 31 -11.72 -6.44 -8.75
CA GLN A 31 -12.18 -5.94 -10.06
C GLN A 31 -11.67 -4.53 -10.38
N GLN A 32 -11.44 -3.72 -9.35
CA GLN A 32 -10.92 -2.36 -9.51
C GLN A 32 -9.48 -2.33 -9.01
N ASP A 33 -8.61 -1.66 -9.74
CA ASP A 33 -7.21 -1.53 -9.39
C ASP A 33 -6.86 -0.09 -8.99
N ASP A 34 -6.01 0.04 -8.00
CA ASP A 34 -5.32 1.29 -7.74
C ASP A 34 -4.15 1.44 -8.70
N ARG A 35 -3.86 2.67 -9.09
CA ARG A 35 -2.76 3.00 -10.00
C ARG A 35 -2.08 4.30 -9.65
N ILE A 36 -0.81 4.37 -9.95
CA ILE A 36 -0.01 5.57 -9.82
C ILE A 36 0.17 6.18 -11.21
N ARG A 37 -0.09 7.49 -11.32
CA ARG A 37 0.10 8.24 -12.55
C ARG A 37 1.06 9.39 -12.33
N ARG A 38 1.97 9.60 -13.29
CA ARG A 38 2.76 10.82 -13.42
C ARG A 38 2.03 11.76 -14.36
N LEU A 39 1.81 12.96 -13.89
CA LEU A 39 1.26 14.07 -14.69
C LEU A 39 2.36 15.07 -14.96
N ARG A 40 2.40 15.64 -16.15
CA ARG A 40 3.34 16.70 -16.53
C ARG A 40 2.59 17.80 -17.27
N ASP A 41 2.93 19.01 -16.93
CA ASP A 41 2.71 20.21 -17.70
C ASP A 41 3.95 20.41 -18.57
N THR A 42 3.83 20.26 -19.88
CA THR A 42 4.96 20.26 -20.81
C THR A 42 5.19 21.61 -21.45
N ASP A 43 4.18 22.49 -21.46
CA ASP A 43 4.27 23.84 -22.03
C ASP A 43 4.25 24.98 -20.99
N GLY A 44 4.01 24.66 -19.71
CA GLY A 44 4.10 25.59 -18.60
C GLY A 44 2.87 26.46 -18.42
N ASP A 45 1.71 26.05 -18.93
CA ASP A 45 0.46 26.79 -18.83
C ASP A 45 -0.29 26.55 -17.50
N GLY A 46 0.20 25.63 -16.65
CA GLY A 46 -0.39 25.25 -15.37
C GLY A 46 -1.38 24.08 -15.47
N MET A 47 -1.56 23.49 -16.64
CA MET A 47 -2.38 22.32 -16.88
C MET A 47 -1.51 21.13 -17.31
N ALA A 48 -1.88 19.95 -16.89
CA ALA A 48 -1.13 18.74 -17.28
C ALA A 48 -1.56 18.24 -18.67
N ASP A 49 -0.63 18.20 -19.60
CA ASP A 49 -0.83 17.68 -20.97
C ASP A 49 -0.46 16.22 -21.10
N GLU A 50 0.45 15.75 -20.27
CA GLU A 50 0.95 14.37 -20.31
C GLU A 50 0.50 13.60 -19.08
N SER A 51 0.06 12.37 -19.29
CA SER A 51 -0.30 11.45 -18.21
C SER A 51 0.18 10.05 -18.50
N ILE A 52 1.12 9.55 -17.68
CA ILE A 52 1.70 8.22 -17.81
C ILE A 52 1.29 7.37 -16.60
N VAL A 53 0.88 6.11 -16.83
CA VAL A 53 0.70 5.13 -15.77
C VAL A 53 2.09 4.61 -15.37
N VAL A 54 2.51 4.93 -14.15
CA VAL A 54 3.79 4.48 -13.58
C VAL A 54 3.69 3.02 -13.16
N ALA A 55 2.61 2.66 -12.48
CA ALA A 55 2.27 1.30 -12.08
C ALA A 55 0.76 1.20 -11.82
N ASP A 56 0.18 0.01 -12.04
CA ASP A 56 -1.22 -0.34 -11.82
C ASP A 56 -1.36 -1.78 -11.30
N GLY A 57 -2.55 -2.35 -11.30
CA GLY A 57 -2.80 -3.75 -10.93
C GLY A 57 -2.61 -4.02 -9.44
N PHE A 58 -2.80 -3.02 -8.57
CA PHE A 58 -2.89 -3.19 -7.12
C PHE A 58 -4.34 -3.53 -6.77
N ASN A 59 -4.72 -4.79 -7.00
CA ASN A 59 -6.11 -5.25 -6.92
C ASN A 59 -6.27 -6.67 -6.39
N ARG A 60 -5.32 -7.17 -5.60
CA ARG A 60 -5.49 -8.47 -4.94
C ARG A 60 -6.45 -8.34 -3.77
N LEU A 61 -7.04 -9.45 -3.34
CA LEU A 61 -7.98 -9.46 -2.21
C LEU A 61 -7.36 -8.93 -0.90
N GLU A 62 -6.06 -9.15 -0.71
CA GLU A 62 -5.31 -8.62 0.42
C GLU A 62 -4.98 -7.13 0.28
N GLU A 63 -5.01 -6.57 -0.91
CA GLU A 63 -4.67 -5.18 -1.15
C GLU A 63 -5.84 -4.27 -0.80
N GLY A 64 -5.53 -3.20 -0.11
CA GLY A 64 -6.47 -2.15 0.24
C GLY A 64 -6.26 -0.93 -0.65
N THR A 65 -6.77 0.19 -0.20
CA THR A 65 -6.58 1.48 -0.88
C THR A 65 -5.15 1.95 -0.78
N GLY A 66 -4.57 2.33 -1.90
CA GLY A 66 -3.28 3.00 -1.93
C GLY A 66 -3.39 4.42 -1.38
N ALA A 67 -2.50 4.79 -0.47
CA ALA A 67 -2.67 6.01 0.31
C ALA A 67 -1.43 6.92 0.37
N GLY A 68 -0.23 6.44 0.03
CA GLY A 68 0.99 7.24 0.09
C GLY A 68 1.90 7.02 -1.10
N VAL A 69 2.44 8.11 -1.64
CA VAL A 69 3.43 8.10 -2.72
C VAL A 69 4.57 9.03 -2.35
N LEU A 70 5.81 8.56 -2.54
CA LEU A 70 7.03 9.37 -2.41
C LEU A 70 7.94 9.05 -3.60
N VAL A 71 8.45 10.07 -4.27
CA VAL A 71 9.36 9.91 -5.40
C VAL A 71 10.77 10.34 -5.02
N ARG A 72 11.77 9.54 -5.38
CA ARG A 72 13.19 9.88 -5.22
C ARG A 72 13.97 9.38 -6.41
N GLY A 73 14.43 10.30 -7.25
CA GLY A 73 15.05 9.95 -8.54
C GLY A 73 14.05 9.19 -9.41
N ASN A 74 14.44 8.02 -9.88
CA ASN A 74 13.60 7.13 -10.67
C ASN A 74 12.80 6.11 -9.82
N ASP A 75 12.98 6.16 -8.51
CA ASP A 75 12.27 5.26 -7.60
C ASP A 75 10.96 5.90 -7.09
N VAL A 76 9.89 5.15 -7.10
CA VAL A 76 8.62 5.52 -6.48
C VAL A 76 8.34 4.58 -5.32
N TYR A 77 8.21 5.13 -4.11
CA TYR A 77 7.75 4.40 -2.94
C TYR A 77 6.25 4.56 -2.82
N TYR A 78 5.57 3.45 -2.59
CA TYR A 78 4.11 3.41 -2.59
C TYR A 78 3.58 2.55 -1.44
N THR A 79 2.62 3.08 -0.71
CA THR A 79 1.92 2.34 0.34
C THR A 79 0.56 1.89 -0.16
N CYS A 80 0.36 0.58 -0.18
CA CYS A 80 -0.92 -0.08 -0.42
C CYS A 80 -0.96 -1.30 0.50
N ILE A 81 -1.78 -1.26 1.57
CA ILE A 81 -1.83 -2.38 2.51
C ILE A 81 -2.05 -3.70 1.74
N PRO A 82 -1.38 -4.79 2.11
CA PRO A 82 -0.54 -4.94 3.31
C PRO A 82 0.92 -4.54 3.11
N LYS A 83 1.29 -3.93 1.99
CA LYS A 83 2.69 -3.80 1.55
C LYS A 83 3.14 -2.36 1.41
N LEU A 84 4.43 -2.16 1.73
CA LEU A 84 5.23 -1.03 1.28
C LEU A 84 6.02 -1.44 0.05
N TRP A 85 5.80 -0.74 -1.04
CA TRP A 85 6.40 -1.02 -2.33
C TRP A 85 7.52 -0.04 -2.68
N LYS A 86 8.55 -0.53 -3.37
CA LYS A 86 9.47 0.26 -4.17
C LYS A 86 9.27 -0.11 -5.64
N LEU A 87 8.96 0.86 -6.45
CA LEU A 87 8.75 0.76 -7.89
C LEU A 87 9.93 1.42 -8.57
N VAL A 88 10.63 0.69 -9.44
CA VAL A 88 11.89 1.13 -10.05
C VAL A 88 11.69 1.29 -11.54
N ASP A 89 11.91 2.50 -12.05
CA ASP A 89 12.01 2.80 -13.46
C ASP A 89 13.50 2.72 -13.86
N LYS A 90 13.89 1.64 -14.54
CA LYS A 90 15.29 1.38 -14.90
C LYS A 90 15.74 2.11 -16.16
N ASN A 91 14.80 2.39 -17.06
CA ASN A 91 15.07 2.93 -18.38
C ASN A 91 14.73 4.43 -18.50
N GLY A 92 14.06 5.03 -17.51
CA GLY A 92 13.71 6.45 -17.47
C GLY A 92 12.47 6.82 -18.29
N ASP A 93 11.64 5.85 -18.69
CA ASP A 93 10.45 6.11 -19.49
C ASP A 93 9.23 6.54 -18.64
N GLY A 94 9.37 6.50 -17.30
CA GLY A 94 8.35 6.88 -16.35
C GLY A 94 7.41 5.75 -15.97
N LYS A 95 7.71 4.51 -16.34
CA LYS A 95 7.00 3.32 -15.94
C LYS A 95 7.88 2.45 -15.05
N ALA A 96 7.28 1.76 -14.11
CA ALA A 96 8.02 0.85 -13.26
C ALA A 96 8.32 -0.46 -13.98
N ASP A 97 9.60 -0.75 -14.22
CA ASP A 97 10.09 -2.02 -14.76
C ASP A 97 10.14 -3.10 -13.68
N GLU A 98 10.28 -2.70 -12.42
CA GLU A 98 10.42 -3.62 -11.30
C GLU A 98 9.59 -3.16 -10.10
N ARG A 99 9.02 -4.14 -9.39
CA ARG A 99 8.25 -3.94 -8.16
C ARG A 99 8.87 -4.75 -7.04
N ILE A 100 9.31 -4.06 -6.00
CA ILE A 100 9.99 -4.66 -4.84
C ILE A 100 9.13 -4.44 -3.61
N VAL A 101 8.80 -5.50 -2.88
CA VAL A 101 8.17 -5.39 -1.56
C VAL A 101 9.26 -5.09 -0.54
N LEU A 102 9.21 -3.91 0.07
CA LEU A 102 10.15 -3.52 1.11
C LEU A 102 9.73 -4.02 2.49
N SER A 103 8.42 -4.07 2.73
CA SER A 103 7.85 -4.56 3.99
C SER A 103 6.41 -4.99 3.76
N ASP A 104 5.92 -5.97 4.56
CA ASP A 104 4.60 -6.58 4.44
C ASP A 104 4.02 -6.85 5.83
N GLY A 105 2.67 -6.91 5.93
CA GLY A 105 1.97 -7.23 7.17
C GLY A 105 1.19 -6.07 7.78
N TYR A 106 0.93 -5.02 7.02
CA TYR A 106 0.15 -3.85 7.44
C TYR A 106 -1.33 -4.02 7.09
N GLY A 107 -2.22 -3.41 7.88
CA GLY A 107 -3.65 -3.51 7.65
C GLY A 107 -4.20 -4.89 7.97
N VAL A 108 -4.05 -5.33 9.20
CA VAL A 108 -4.66 -6.56 9.74
C VAL A 108 -6.18 -6.50 9.64
N ARG A 109 -6.75 -5.30 9.79
CA ARG A 109 -8.16 -5.03 9.58
C ARG A 109 -8.44 -4.49 8.19
N VAL A 110 -9.70 -4.53 7.78
CA VAL A 110 -10.12 -4.03 6.47
C VAL A 110 -9.69 -2.59 6.24
N ALA A 111 -9.31 -2.29 5.01
CA ALA A 111 -8.98 -0.93 4.57
C ALA A 111 -10.11 0.05 4.91
N PHE A 112 -9.76 1.21 5.44
CA PHE A 112 -10.71 2.23 5.80
C PHE A 112 -10.12 3.62 5.59
N ARG A 113 -10.81 4.48 4.90
CA ARG A 113 -10.37 5.81 4.48
C ARG A 113 -9.61 6.56 5.57
N GLY A 114 -8.38 6.98 5.27
CA GLY A 114 -7.52 7.76 6.16
C GLY A 114 -6.91 6.98 7.34
N HIS A 115 -7.15 5.68 7.44
CA HIS A 115 -6.61 4.82 8.50
C HIS A 115 -5.58 3.81 7.96
N ASP A 116 -5.32 3.82 6.66
CA ASP A 116 -4.36 2.95 6.00
C ASP A 116 -2.93 3.51 6.10
N MET A 117 -1.99 2.91 5.37
CA MET A 117 -0.59 3.36 5.36
C MET A 117 -0.44 4.65 4.56
N HIS A 118 0.07 5.72 5.18
CA HIS A 118 0.31 6.99 4.50
C HIS A 118 1.44 7.80 5.15
N GLY A 119 1.67 9.01 4.66
CA GLY A 119 2.66 9.93 5.24
C GLY A 119 4.10 9.51 4.95
N LEU A 120 4.37 8.91 3.78
CA LEU A 120 5.72 8.56 3.37
C LEU A 120 6.63 9.79 3.34
N ILE A 121 7.72 9.75 4.12
CA ILE A 121 8.73 10.79 4.17
C ILE A 121 10.12 10.19 4.39
N LEU A 122 11.13 10.81 3.82
CA LEU A 122 12.52 10.52 4.15
C LEU A 122 12.96 11.40 5.31
N GLY A 123 13.40 10.76 6.39
CA GLY A 123 13.98 11.44 7.54
C GLY A 123 15.39 11.97 7.25
N PRO A 124 15.90 12.85 8.12
CA PRO A 124 17.25 13.38 8.01
C PRO A 124 18.35 12.32 8.18
N ASP A 125 18.01 11.19 8.76
CA ASP A 125 18.85 10.00 8.90
C ASP A 125 18.86 9.08 7.66
N GLY A 126 18.14 9.49 6.59
CA GLY A 126 18.03 8.74 5.34
C GLY A 126 17.07 7.55 5.38
N ARG A 127 16.34 7.38 6.49
CA ARG A 127 15.32 6.34 6.61
C ARG A 127 13.99 6.79 6.07
N LEU A 128 13.22 5.82 5.57
CA LEU A 128 11.85 6.03 5.13
C LEU A 128 10.91 5.85 6.33
N TYR A 129 10.10 6.86 6.59
CA TYR A 129 9.06 6.85 7.62
C TYR A 129 7.68 6.87 7.01
N PHE A 130 6.76 6.18 7.65
CA PHE A 130 5.33 6.19 7.30
C PHE A 130 4.50 5.84 8.53
N SER A 131 3.21 6.08 8.45
CA SER A 131 2.28 5.76 9.53
C SER A 131 1.17 4.83 9.04
N ILE A 132 0.58 4.10 9.98
CA ILE A 132 -0.68 3.39 9.81
C ILE A 132 -1.60 3.73 10.96
N GLY A 133 -2.90 3.85 10.70
CA GLY A 133 -3.92 4.04 11.72
C GLY A 133 -4.29 2.71 12.42
N ASP A 134 -5.49 2.66 12.98
CA ASP A 134 -6.00 1.53 13.75
C ASP A 134 -6.33 0.27 12.92
N ARG A 135 -5.84 0.20 11.69
CA ARG A 135 -5.91 -1.03 10.87
C ARG A 135 -4.94 -2.10 11.33
N GLY A 136 -3.98 -1.71 12.17
CA GLY A 136 -3.04 -2.60 12.82
C GLY A 136 -1.98 -3.18 11.89
N HIS A 137 -1.06 -3.91 12.51
CA HIS A 137 0.04 -4.54 11.78
C HIS A 137 0.44 -5.88 12.41
N TYR A 138 0.98 -6.75 11.57
CA TYR A 138 1.67 -7.99 11.93
C TYR A 138 2.82 -8.19 10.97
N VAL A 139 3.96 -7.59 11.27
CA VAL A 139 5.13 -7.52 10.38
C VAL A 139 6.21 -8.46 10.87
N THR A 140 6.63 -9.39 10.02
CA THR A 140 7.79 -10.24 10.29
C THR A 140 9.04 -9.58 9.69
N ARG A 141 9.99 -9.22 10.54
CA ARG A 141 11.25 -8.62 10.14
C ARG A 141 12.21 -9.65 9.56
N ALA A 142 13.24 -9.18 8.85
CA ALA A 142 14.28 -10.03 8.28
C ALA A 142 15.04 -10.87 9.33
N ASP A 143 15.11 -10.40 10.59
CA ASP A 143 15.70 -11.14 11.71
C ASP A 143 14.74 -12.16 12.36
N GLY A 144 13.56 -12.35 11.77
CA GLY A 144 12.51 -13.26 12.24
C GLY A 144 11.67 -12.73 13.40
N LYS A 145 11.97 -11.54 13.91
CA LYS A 145 11.15 -10.91 14.96
C LYS A 145 9.85 -10.39 14.38
N VAL A 146 8.79 -10.56 15.16
CA VAL A 146 7.45 -10.07 14.81
C VAL A 146 7.18 -8.76 15.56
N LEU A 147 6.76 -7.75 14.81
CA LEU A 147 6.13 -6.54 15.33
C LEU A 147 4.62 -6.68 15.10
N SER A 148 3.85 -6.68 16.17
CA SER A 148 2.40 -6.90 16.05
C SER A 148 1.63 -6.02 17.03
N ASP A 149 0.72 -5.23 16.48
CA ASP A 149 -0.40 -4.64 17.19
C ASP A 149 -1.59 -4.58 16.22
N PRO A 150 -2.58 -5.48 16.37
CA PRO A 150 -3.69 -5.57 15.44
C PRO A 150 -4.75 -4.48 15.63
N SER A 151 -4.60 -3.58 16.56
CA SER A 151 -5.67 -2.65 16.96
C SER A 151 -5.25 -1.19 17.12
N SER A 152 -3.96 -0.87 17.07
CA SER A 152 -3.49 0.52 17.20
C SER A 152 -2.74 1.02 15.98
N GLY A 153 -2.67 2.34 15.86
CA GLY A 153 -1.83 3.03 14.90
C GLY A 153 -0.37 3.04 15.33
N SER A 154 0.51 3.18 14.35
CA SER A 154 1.95 3.20 14.58
C SER A 154 2.68 4.04 13.52
N VAL A 155 3.88 4.47 13.86
CA VAL A 155 4.86 5.05 12.93
C VAL A 155 6.03 4.08 12.79
N PHE A 156 6.45 3.86 11.58
CA PHE A 156 7.54 2.96 11.20
C PHE A 156 8.67 3.72 10.54
#